data_090f60c88b7ab11966eb7c5433c31e3b
#
_entry.id   090f60c88b7ab11966eb7c5433c31e3b
#
_cell.length_a   1.000
_cell.length_b   1.000
_cell.length_c   1.000
_cell.angle_alpha   90.00
_cell.angle_beta   90.00
_cell.angle_gamma   90.00
#
_symmetry.space_group_name_H-M   'P 1'
#
loop_
_entity.id
_entity.type
_entity.pdbx_description
1 polymer ?
#
loop_
_entity_poly.entity_id
_entity_poly.type
_entity_poly.pdbx_seq_one_letter_code
_entity_poly.pdbx_strand_id
1 'polypeptide(L)'
;VMEIRILRITPKPFGFNFNLPGKEFPTIGALAPEFPEGFVKYFNLNWKNRQTEFKPGITIDLKPFPGILAVGIDPNDSSPRKGGVKEPMAPVSTLRPWKNGSNMDINELQEGTTIFIPVFLKGGLIWVGDAHCRQGNGEVNLTALECAFREFVMQPIVRKDLKVEWPRM
;
A
#
# COMPACT_ATOMS: atom_id res chain seq x y z
N VAL A 1 5.94 8.90 -18.46
CA VAL A 1 5.14 7.99 -17.62
C VAL A 1 5.99 6.79 -17.28
N MET A 2 5.86 6.29 -16.06
CA MET A 2 6.40 5.00 -15.64
C MET A 2 5.30 3.96 -15.75
N GLU A 3 5.47 2.97 -16.61
CA GLU A 3 4.69 1.75 -16.62
C GLU A 3 5.38 0.74 -15.70
N ILE A 4 4.67 0.23 -14.71
CA ILE A 4 5.18 -0.76 -13.76
C ILE A 4 4.34 -2.01 -13.87
N ARG A 5 4.95 -3.10 -14.33
CA ARG A 5 4.33 -4.44 -14.39
C ARG A 5 4.69 -5.21 -13.15
N ILE A 6 3.72 -5.70 -12.41
CA ILE A 6 3.94 -6.55 -11.25
C ILE A 6 4.04 -8.00 -11.74
N LEU A 7 5.23 -8.58 -11.64
CA LEU A 7 5.51 -9.90 -12.22
C LEU A 7 5.33 -11.02 -11.20
N ARG A 8 5.67 -10.78 -9.93
CA ARG A 8 5.55 -11.78 -8.87
C ARG A 8 5.52 -11.14 -7.49
N ILE A 9 4.66 -11.67 -6.63
CA ILE A 9 4.59 -11.32 -5.23
C ILE A 9 4.56 -12.59 -4.39
N THR A 10 5.55 -12.78 -3.53
CA THR A 10 5.61 -13.91 -2.60
C THR A 10 5.67 -13.38 -1.18
N PRO A 11 4.64 -13.58 -0.35
CA PRO A 11 4.66 -13.16 1.04
C PRO A 11 5.55 -14.07 1.89
N LYS A 12 5.98 -13.56 3.05
CA LYS A 12 6.52 -14.38 4.13
C LYS A 12 5.40 -15.23 4.76
N PRO A 13 5.73 -16.30 5.51
CA PRO A 13 4.73 -17.24 6.01
C PRO A 13 3.92 -16.73 7.21
N PHE A 14 3.94 -15.44 7.51
CA PHE A 14 3.18 -14.83 8.59
C PHE A 14 2.56 -13.50 8.18
N GLY A 15 1.45 -13.17 8.81
CA GLY A 15 0.80 -11.88 8.72
C GLY A 15 0.13 -11.52 10.04
N PHE A 16 -0.42 -10.33 10.10
CA PHE A 16 -1.16 -9.87 11.27
C PHE A 16 -2.27 -8.89 10.85
N ASN A 17 -3.23 -8.74 11.72
CA ASN A 17 -4.19 -7.64 11.68
C ASN A 17 -4.20 -6.97 13.05
N PHE A 18 -4.42 -5.67 13.07
CA PHE A 18 -4.41 -4.92 14.32
C PHE A 18 -5.56 -3.92 14.39
N ASN A 19 -5.86 -3.49 15.61
CA ASN A 19 -6.71 -2.36 15.89
C ASN A 19 -5.99 -1.41 16.84
N LEU A 20 -6.00 -0.12 16.51
CA LEU A 20 -5.36 0.89 17.36
C LEU A 20 -6.12 1.09 18.67
N PRO A 21 -5.43 1.30 19.79
CA PRO A 21 -6.08 1.60 21.06
C PRO A 21 -6.75 2.97 21.01
N GLY A 22 -8.07 3.00 21.12
CA GLY A 22 -8.86 4.23 21.05
C GLY A 22 -8.56 5.25 22.16
N LYS A 23 -8.00 4.80 23.28
CA LYS A 23 -7.50 5.70 24.35
C LYS A 23 -6.34 6.57 23.88
N GLU A 24 -5.42 6.01 23.09
CA GLU A 24 -4.22 6.70 22.62
C GLU A 24 -4.48 7.42 21.29
N PHE A 25 -5.41 6.91 20.50
CA PHE A 25 -5.76 7.41 19.16
C PHE A 25 -7.26 7.75 19.05
N PRO A 26 -7.78 8.67 19.87
CA PRO A 26 -9.23 8.92 19.97
C PRO A 26 -9.84 9.54 18.70
N THR A 27 -9.02 10.06 17.80
CA THR A 27 -9.46 10.70 16.55
C THR A 27 -9.26 9.81 15.32
N ILE A 28 -8.73 8.60 15.50
CA ILE A 28 -8.52 7.63 14.41
C ILE A 28 -9.65 6.60 14.44
N GLY A 29 -10.50 6.65 13.44
CA GLY A 29 -11.69 5.80 13.34
C GLY A 29 -12.92 6.35 14.02
N ALA A 30 -14.09 6.00 13.49
CA ALA A 30 -15.38 6.50 13.98
C ALA A 30 -15.79 5.91 15.35
N LEU A 31 -15.26 4.75 15.71
CA LEU A 31 -15.64 3.98 16.90
C LEU A 31 -14.51 3.86 17.92
N ALA A 32 -13.52 4.75 17.87
CA ALA A 32 -12.37 4.71 18.78
C ALA A 32 -12.77 4.62 20.27
N PRO A 33 -13.78 5.35 20.78
CA PRO A 33 -14.21 5.24 22.16
C PRO A 33 -14.78 3.86 22.56
N GLU A 34 -15.33 3.10 21.59
CA GLU A 34 -15.89 1.77 21.83
C GLU A 34 -14.80 0.68 21.89
N PHE A 35 -13.60 0.99 21.36
CA PHE A 35 -12.45 0.10 21.34
C PHE A 35 -11.24 0.75 22.03
N PRO A 36 -11.30 0.96 23.36
CA PRO A 36 -10.27 1.70 24.09
C PRO A 36 -8.91 0.99 24.09
N GLU A 37 -8.90 -0.34 23.99
CA GLU A 37 -7.68 -1.15 24.00
C GLU A 37 -7.27 -1.54 22.58
N GLY A 38 -5.96 -1.59 22.33
CA GLY A 38 -5.41 -2.11 21.09
C GLY A 38 -5.49 -3.63 21.02
N PHE A 39 -5.48 -4.13 19.80
CA PHE A 39 -5.52 -5.57 19.54
C PHE A 39 -4.63 -5.93 18.37
N VAL A 40 -3.91 -7.03 18.47
CA VAL A 40 -3.14 -7.61 17.36
C VAL A 40 -3.45 -9.10 17.27
N LYS A 41 -3.78 -9.56 16.06
CA LYS A 41 -3.94 -10.97 15.76
C LYS A 41 -2.95 -11.40 14.70
N TYR A 42 -2.23 -12.48 14.98
CA TYR A 42 -1.27 -13.08 14.05
C TYR A 42 -1.90 -14.21 13.26
N PHE A 43 -1.40 -14.39 12.03
CA PHE A 43 -1.86 -15.40 11.08
C PHE A 43 -0.68 -16.16 10.49
N ASN A 44 -0.82 -17.47 10.36
CA ASN A 44 0.09 -18.31 9.58
C ASN A 44 -0.40 -18.31 8.13
N LEU A 45 0.40 -17.78 7.21
CA LEU A 45 0.05 -17.69 5.80
C LEU A 45 0.53 -18.96 5.07
N ASN A 46 -0.42 -19.77 4.60
CA ASN A 46 -0.10 -20.93 3.78
C ASN A 46 -0.03 -20.53 2.31
N TRP A 47 1.17 -20.21 1.84
CA TRP A 47 1.36 -19.80 0.45
C TRP A 47 1.16 -20.93 -0.57
N LYS A 48 1.29 -22.20 -0.15
CA LYS A 48 1.10 -23.35 -1.04
C LYS A 48 -0.34 -23.44 -1.56
N ASN A 49 -1.32 -23.23 -0.69
CA ASN A 49 -2.74 -23.19 -1.05
C ASN A 49 -3.31 -21.77 -1.13
N ARG A 50 -2.48 -20.75 -0.92
CA ARG A 50 -2.83 -19.32 -0.93
C ARG A 50 -3.99 -18.98 0.03
N GLN A 51 -3.91 -19.53 1.24
CA GLN A 51 -4.95 -19.34 2.25
C GLN A 51 -4.37 -19.14 3.64
N THR A 52 -5.16 -18.53 4.51
CA THR A 52 -4.96 -18.51 5.96
C THR A 52 -6.27 -18.79 6.68
N GLU A 53 -6.19 -19.30 7.89
CA GLU A 53 -7.37 -19.48 8.74
C GLU A 53 -7.60 -18.24 9.60
N PHE A 54 -8.77 -17.61 9.43
CA PHE A 54 -9.19 -16.47 10.25
C PHE A 54 -9.59 -16.93 11.66
N LYS A 55 -10.41 -17.98 11.72
CA LYS A 55 -10.77 -18.74 12.92
C LYS A 55 -11.23 -20.14 12.50
N PRO A 56 -11.35 -21.11 13.42
CA PRO A 56 -11.76 -22.46 13.08
C PRO A 56 -12.96 -22.51 12.11
N GLY A 57 -12.73 -23.12 10.95
CA GLY A 57 -13.75 -23.27 9.89
C GLY A 57 -13.94 -22.04 8.98
N ILE A 58 -13.20 -20.94 9.18
CA ILE A 58 -13.26 -19.77 8.29
C ILE A 58 -11.87 -19.51 7.70
N THR A 59 -11.74 -19.72 6.39
CA THR A 59 -10.52 -19.45 5.65
C THR A 59 -10.61 -18.14 4.86
N ILE A 60 -9.45 -17.50 4.65
CA ILE A 60 -9.28 -16.31 3.83
C ILE A 60 -8.30 -16.64 2.71
N ASP A 61 -8.69 -16.36 1.47
CA ASP A 61 -7.80 -16.44 0.32
C ASP A 61 -6.81 -15.29 0.31
N LEU A 62 -5.54 -15.60 0.11
CA LEU A 62 -4.46 -14.61 0.01
C LEU A 62 -4.41 -14.04 -1.40
N LYS A 63 -4.43 -12.72 -1.47
CA LYS A 63 -4.29 -11.92 -2.70
C LYS A 63 -3.29 -10.79 -2.42
N PRO A 64 -1.99 -11.09 -2.41
CA PRO A 64 -0.98 -10.13 -1.98
C PRO A 64 -0.84 -8.98 -2.98
N PHE A 65 -0.67 -7.77 -2.43
CA PHE A 65 -0.43 -6.55 -3.19
C PHE A 65 0.31 -5.52 -2.30
N PRO A 66 1.03 -4.55 -2.89
CA PRO A 66 1.57 -3.43 -2.13
C PRO A 66 0.50 -2.38 -1.89
N GLY A 67 0.26 -1.97 -0.65
CA GLY A 67 -0.54 -0.79 -0.33
C GLY A 67 0.12 0.47 -0.87
N ILE A 68 1.46 0.51 -0.81
CA ILE A 68 2.26 1.62 -1.27
C ILE A 68 3.08 1.24 -2.51
N LEU A 69 2.84 1.93 -3.62
CA LEU A 69 3.69 1.92 -4.80
C LEU A 69 3.76 3.33 -5.38
N ALA A 70 4.96 3.86 -5.56
CA ALA A 70 5.15 5.24 -5.96
C ALA A 70 6.40 5.48 -6.79
N VAL A 71 6.43 6.67 -7.40
CA VAL A 71 7.63 7.32 -7.95
C VAL A 71 7.95 8.57 -7.14
N GLY A 72 9.14 9.15 -7.39
CA GLY A 72 9.54 10.40 -6.76
C GLY A 72 8.52 11.51 -6.98
N ILE A 73 8.24 12.28 -5.92
CA ILE A 73 7.24 13.35 -5.93
C ILE A 73 7.72 14.56 -6.73
N ASP A 74 6.79 15.31 -7.30
CA ASP A 74 7.08 16.61 -7.93
C ASP A 74 7.65 17.57 -6.87
N PRO A 75 8.88 18.07 -7.03
CA PRO A 75 9.48 19.00 -6.09
C PRO A 75 8.75 20.35 -6.03
N ASN A 76 7.98 20.69 -7.07
CA ASN A 76 7.20 21.92 -7.15
C ASN A 76 5.79 21.78 -6.56
N ASP A 77 5.33 20.55 -6.30
CA ASP A 77 4.03 20.27 -5.69
C ASP A 77 4.17 20.13 -4.18
N SER A 78 3.67 21.12 -3.45
CA SER A 78 3.67 21.10 -1.97
C SER A 78 2.46 20.38 -1.37
N SER A 79 1.46 20.02 -2.18
CA SER A 79 0.19 19.46 -1.70
C SER A 79 0.33 18.16 -0.89
N PRO A 80 1.24 17.21 -1.24
CA PRO A 80 1.41 16.00 -0.46
C PRO A 80 2.31 16.18 0.77
N ARG A 81 2.90 17.38 0.97
CA ARG A 81 3.75 17.65 2.13
C ARG A 81 2.92 18.06 3.33
N LYS A 82 3.37 17.68 4.51
CA LYS A 82 2.72 18.07 5.76
C LYS A 82 2.72 19.60 5.91
N GLY A 83 1.54 20.16 6.13
CA GLY A 83 1.37 21.61 6.32
C GLY A 83 1.56 22.46 5.05
N GLY A 84 1.62 21.84 3.86
CA GLY A 84 1.76 22.56 2.60
C GLY A 84 3.12 23.25 2.39
N VAL A 85 4.16 22.82 3.10
CA VAL A 85 5.52 23.36 3.02
C VAL A 85 6.10 23.18 1.61
N LYS A 86 6.55 24.27 1.00
CA LYS A 86 7.08 24.29 -0.37
C LYS A 86 8.58 24.02 -0.48
N GLU A 87 9.25 23.72 0.61
CA GLU A 87 10.68 23.44 0.59
C GLU A 87 10.99 22.13 -0.16
N PRO A 88 11.92 22.13 -1.12
CA PRO A 88 12.24 20.95 -1.93
C PRO A 88 12.64 19.72 -1.12
N MET A 89 13.25 19.93 0.04
CA MET A 89 13.75 18.88 0.93
C MET A 89 12.81 18.60 2.11
N ALA A 90 11.64 19.22 2.16
CA ALA A 90 10.69 18.97 3.24
C ALA A 90 10.25 17.48 3.23
N PRO A 91 10.13 16.85 4.39
CA PRO A 91 9.65 15.48 4.50
C PRO A 91 8.28 15.31 3.85
N VAL A 92 8.12 14.25 3.08
CA VAL A 92 6.86 13.87 2.44
C VAL A 92 6.33 12.63 3.14
N SER A 93 5.07 12.69 3.57
CA SER A 93 4.40 11.53 4.16
C SER A 93 4.17 10.47 3.09
N THR A 94 4.45 9.21 3.41
CA THR A 94 4.12 8.06 2.57
C THR A 94 2.68 7.60 2.75
N LEU A 95 1.99 8.10 3.77
CA LEU A 95 0.60 7.72 4.09
C LEU A 95 -0.45 8.34 3.16
N ARG A 96 -0.08 9.33 2.37
CA ARG A 96 -1.03 10.06 1.54
C ARG A 96 -0.90 9.64 0.07
N PRO A 97 -1.95 9.08 -0.55
CA PRO A 97 -1.96 8.84 -1.99
C PRO A 97 -1.96 10.17 -2.76
N TRP A 98 -1.23 10.25 -3.86
CA TRP A 98 -1.14 11.45 -4.68
C TRP A 98 -0.84 11.10 -6.15
N LYS A 99 -0.57 12.12 -6.98
CA LYS A 99 -0.22 11.94 -8.39
C LYS A 99 0.96 11.01 -8.65
N ASN A 100 1.87 10.91 -7.70
CA ASN A 100 3.03 10.01 -7.76
C ASN A 100 2.73 8.56 -7.30
N GLY A 101 1.49 8.22 -6.99
CA GLY A 101 1.08 6.96 -6.38
C GLY A 101 1.02 7.09 -4.86
N SER A 102 1.91 6.43 -4.16
CA SER A 102 2.04 6.34 -2.70
C SER A 102 1.05 5.34 -2.08
N ASN A 103 0.42 5.66 -0.95
CA ASN A 103 -0.45 4.76 -0.19
C ASN A 103 -1.85 4.70 -0.83
N MET A 104 -1.96 3.98 -1.92
CA MET A 104 -3.21 3.91 -2.70
C MET A 104 -4.17 2.84 -2.19
N ASP A 105 -3.66 1.83 -1.52
CA ASP A 105 -4.44 0.70 -0.97
C ASP A 105 -5.43 0.10 -1.96
N ILE A 106 -4.96 -0.11 -3.19
CA ILE A 106 -5.75 -0.69 -4.27
C ILE A 106 -5.49 -2.19 -4.33
N ASN A 107 -6.44 -3.00 -3.89
CA ASN A 107 -6.28 -4.44 -3.77
C ASN A 107 -6.20 -5.17 -5.13
N GLU A 108 -6.50 -4.50 -6.23
CA GLU A 108 -6.31 -5.00 -7.58
C GLU A 108 -4.86 -4.94 -8.06
N LEU A 109 -3.96 -4.23 -7.34
CA LEU A 109 -2.56 -4.08 -7.70
C LEU A 109 -1.75 -5.36 -7.40
N GLN A 110 -2.16 -6.46 -7.98
CA GLN A 110 -1.66 -7.82 -7.75
C GLN A 110 -0.66 -8.27 -8.82
N GLU A 111 -0.10 -9.44 -8.62
CA GLU A 111 0.68 -10.15 -9.64
C GLU A 111 -0.09 -10.23 -10.97
N GLY A 112 0.56 -9.89 -12.06
CA GLY A 112 -0.02 -9.84 -13.41
C GLY A 112 -0.66 -8.50 -13.78
N THR A 113 -0.73 -7.53 -12.88
CA THR A 113 -1.29 -6.20 -13.18
C THR A 113 -0.22 -5.22 -13.64
N THR A 114 -0.67 -4.12 -14.24
CA THR A 114 0.17 -3.02 -14.72
C THR A 114 -0.40 -1.70 -14.24
N ILE A 115 0.47 -0.84 -13.71
CA ILE A 115 0.10 0.52 -13.32
C ILE A 115 0.95 1.54 -14.08
N PHE A 116 0.35 2.67 -14.44
CA PHE A 116 0.97 3.80 -15.11
C PHE A 116 0.98 4.99 -14.14
N ILE A 117 2.17 5.51 -13.83
CA ILE A 117 2.35 6.62 -12.89
C ILE A 117 3.09 7.77 -13.61
N PRO A 118 2.63 9.03 -13.48
CA PRO A 118 3.37 10.18 -14.03
C PRO A 118 4.72 10.33 -13.33
N VAL A 119 5.78 10.61 -14.09
CA VAL A 119 7.15 10.78 -13.57
C VAL A 119 7.48 12.26 -13.47
N PHE A 120 7.87 12.71 -12.31
CA PHE A 120 8.17 14.12 -12.00
C PHE A 120 9.67 14.40 -11.86
N LEU A 121 10.45 13.36 -11.55
CA LEU A 121 11.89 13.48 -11.34
C LEU A 121 12.68 12.60 -12.30
N LYS A 122 13.87 13.07 -12.70
CA LYS A 122 14.81 12.26 -13.46
C LYS A 122 15.17 10.99 -12.67
N GLY A 123 15.09 9.84 -13.34
CA GLY A 123 15.34 8.53 -12.73
C GLY A 123 14.11 7.86 -12.11
N GLY A 124 12.99 8.59 -12.01
CA GLY A 124 11.70 8.04 -11.53
C GLY A 124 11.65 7.77 -10.03
N LEU A 125 12.74 7.26 -9.42
CA LEU A 125 12.84 6.98 -7.97
C LEU A 125 11.68 6.13 -7.46
N ILE A 126 11.51 4.93 -8.03
CA ILE A 126 10.44 4.01 -7.66
C ILE A 126 10.67 3.48 -6.24
N TRP A 127 9.62 3.40 -5.47
CA TRP A 127 9.60 2.76 -4.15
C TRP A 127 8.31 2.02 -3.90
N VAL A 128 8.39 0.98 -3.08
CA VAL A 128 7.30 0.07 -2.74
C VAL A 128 7.37 -0.29 -1.26
N GLY A 129 6.23 -0.45 -0.64
CA GLY A 129 6.12 -0.83 0.76
C GLY A 129 4.70 -1.25 1.10
N ASP A 130 4.43 -1.36 2.41
CA ASP A 130 3.09 -1.60 2.91
C ASP A 130 2.49 -2.89 2.31
N ALA A 131 3.04 -4.01 2.75
CA ALA A 131 2.73 -5.31 2.16
C ALA A 131 1.46 -5.91 2.75
N HIS A 132 0.42 -6.03 1.95
CA HIS A 132 -0.85 -6.65 2.32
C HIS A 132 -1.03 -8.00 1.65
N CYS A 133 -1.62 -8.96 2.35
CA CYS A 133 -2.01 -10.27 1.81
C CYS A 133 -3.50 -10.39 1.52
N ARG A 134 -4.31 -9.51 2.09
CA ARG A 134 -5.75 -9.36 1.83
C ARG A 134 -6.24 -8.05 2.41
N GLN A 135 -7.13 -7.37 1.66
CA GLN A 135 -7.75 -6.12 2.09
C GLN A 135 -9.00 -5.86 1.25
N GLY A 136 -9.98 -5.15 1.78
CA GLY A 136 -10.99 -4.44 0.99
C GLY A 136 -10.45 -3.08 0.53
N ASN A 137 -10.87 -2.57 -0.64
CA ASN A 137 -10.40 -1.28 -1.16
C ASN A 137 -10.67 -0.14 -0.19
N GLY A 138 -9.66 0.74 -0.06
CA GLY A 138 -9.68 1.89 0.83
C GLY A 138 -9.30 1.55 2.28
N GLU A 139 -8.93 0.31 2.56
CA GLU A 139 -8.45 -0.14 3.88
C GLU A 139 -9.28 0.41 5.05
N VAL A 140 -10.61 0.33 4.95
CA VAL A 140 -11.52 0.90 5.93
C VAL A 140 -11.18 0.40 7.33
N ASN A 141 -11.01 1.32 8.28
CA ASN A 141 -10.61 1.07 9.66
C ASN A 141 -9.21 0.42 9.80
N LEU A 142 -8.28 0.69 8.89
CA LEU A 142 -6.96 0.04 8.85
C LEU A 142 -7.06 -1.48 8.83
N THR A 143 -8.12 -2.01 8.20
CA THR A 143 -8.36 -3.45 8.18
C THR A 143 -7.72 -4.09 6.96
N ALA A 144 -6.50 -4.55 7.14
CA ALA A 144 -5.76 -5.37 6.19
C ALA A 144 -5.21 -6.63 6.87
N LEU A 145 -4.90 -7.63 6.09
CA LEU A 145 -4.00 -8.70 6.50
C LEU A 145 -2.58 -8.26 6.15
N GLU A 146 -1.97 -7.57 7.09
CA GLU A 146 -0.60 -7.08 7.03
C GLU A 146 0.37 -8.23 6.88
N CYS A 147 1.44 -8.05 6.12
CA CYS A 147 2.47 -9.05 5.97
C CYS A 147 3.84 -8.41 5.65
N ALA A 148 4.79 -9.23 5.25
CA ALA A 148 6.00 -8.78 4.60
C ALA A 148 6.21 -9.62 3.34
N PHE A 149 6.75 -9.03 2.28
CA PHE A 149 7.12 -9.80 1.10
C PHE A 149 8.48 -10.48 1.31
N ARG A 150 8.54 -11.76 0.96
CA ARG A 150 9.79 -12.47 0.72
C ARG A 150 10.39 -12.04 -0.62
N GLU A 151 9.51 -11.78 -1.60
CA GLU A 151 9.89 -11.38 -2.94
C GLU A 151 8.80 -10.49 -3.53
N PHE A 152 9.24 -9.39 -4.15
CA PHE A 152 8.41 -8.52 -4.98
C PHE A 152 9.18 -8.23 -6.26
N VAL A 153 8.70 -8.77 -7.39
CA VAL A 153 9.33 -8.60 -8.69
C VAL A 153 8.49 -7.70 -9.57
N MET A 154 9.06 -6.61 -10.03
CA MET A 154 8.41 -5.68 -10.94
C MET A 154 9.31 -5.34 -12.12
N GLN A 155 8.70 -4.96 -13.23
CA GLN A 155 9.37 -4.43 -14.41
C GLN A 155 8.96 -2.99 -14.66
N PRO A 156 9.83 -2.02 -14.40
CA PRO A 156 9.59 -0.64 -14.78
C PRO A 156 9.92 -0.41 -16.26
N ILE A 157 9.06 0.32 -16.96
CA ILE A 157 9.22 0.68 -18.37
C ILE A 157 8.94 2.17 -18.53
N VAL A 158 9.86 2.90 -19.14
CA VAL A 158 9.64 4.32 -19.43
C VAL A 158 8.80 4.47 -20.70
N ARG A 159 7.64 5.11 -20.58
CA ARG A 159 6.71 5.36 -21.64
C ARG A 159 6.73 6.85 -22.02
N LYS A 160 7.50 7.19 -23.06
CA LYS A 160 7.58 8.57 -23.60
C LYS A 160 6.41 8.92 -24.51
N ASP A 161 5.72 7.90 -24.99
CA ASP A 161 4.56 7.97 -25.88
C ASP A 161 3.23 8.21 -25.13
N LEU A 162 3.22 8.09 -23.80
CA LEU A 162 2.02 8.25 -22.96
C LEU A 162 2.06 9.53 -22.13
N LYS A 163 0.87 10.06 -21.86
CA LYS A 163 0.65 11.15 -20.92
C LYS A 163 -0.46 10.75 -19.97
N VAL A 164 -0.18 10.75 -18.68
CA VAL A 164 -1.17 10.55 -17.61
C VAL A 164 -0.97 11.63 -16.56
N GLU A 165 -2.04 12.08 -15.94
CA GLU A 165 -2.00 13.09 -14.87
C GLU A 165 -2.05 12.47 -13.48
N TRP A 166 -2.65 11.30 -13.40
CA TRP A 166 -2.83 10.51 -12.19
C TRP A 166 -2.47 9.04 -12.45
N PRO A 167 -2.18 8.24 -11.42
CA PRO A 167 -2.02 6.81 -11.56
C PRO A 167 -3.23 6.17 -12.26
N ARG A 168 -2.96 5.21 -13.15
CA ARG A 168 -3.97 4.41 -13.86
C ARG A 168 -3.54 2.95 -13.88
N MET A 169 -4.49 2.07 -13.74
CA MET A 169 -4.36 0.62 -13.88
C MET A 169 -5.13 0.11 -15.08
#